data_478f3bd6095f230897d06c5a9e0e2fbc
#
_entry.id   478f3bd6095f230897d06c5a9e0e2fbc
#
_cell.length_a   1.000
_cell.length_b   1.000
_cell.length_c   1.000
_cell.angle_alpha   90.00
_cell.angle_beta   90.00
_cell.angle_gamma   90.00
#
_symmetry.space_group_name_H-M   'P 1'
#
loop_
_entity.id
_entity.type
_entity.pdbx_description
1 polymer ?
#
loop_
_entity_poly.entity_id
_entity_poly.type
_entity_poly.pdbx_seq_one_letter_code
_entity_poly.pdbx_strand_id
1 'polypeptide(L)'
;HFCQFWQQIIHMSFDKIIDRRGSHAAKWDKLIQFSGVSPETGLGMWVADSDYASPPCITEALRAYTDHAIYGYGFDDEGYRSAICTWQARRHSWKIEPDWIISTQGLGHAIAMIFDAFSEIGAGVCFFTPVYHEFRLKTLRAERRPVELPLALVDDRYALDFDAAEAALGPGVKILLFCSPQNPSGR
;
A
#
# COMPACT_ATOMS: atom_id res chain seq x y z
N HIS A 1 16.39 -20.97 11.94
CA HIS A 1 16.32 -19.92 10.90
C HIS A 1 16.07 -18.50 11.46
N PHE A 2 15.38 -18.34 12.60
CA PHE A 2 15.06 -17.04 13.18
C PHE A 2 16.30 -16.28 13.70
N CYS A 3 17.27 -16.97 14.26
CA CYS A 3 18.50 -16.35 14.81
C CYS A 3 19.42 -15.81 13.69
N GLN A 4 19.45 -16.48 12.54
CA GLN A 4 20.21 -16.06 11.36
C GLN A 4 19.62 -14.79 10.72
N PHE A 5 18.30 -14.64 10.74
CA PHE A 5 17.62 -13.44 10.23
C PHE A 5 18.03 -12.16 10.98
N TRP A 6 18.10 -12.22 12.32
CA TRP A 6 18.54 -11.08 13.12
C TRP A 6 20.02 -10.76 12.96
N GLN A 7 20.87 -11.76 12.78
CA GLN A 7 22.30 -11.55 12.50
C GLN A 7 22.53 -10.85 11.14
N GLN A 8 21.72 -11.12 10.13
CA GLN A 8 21.80 -10.47 8.83
C GLN A 8 21.33 -9.00 8.86
N ILE A 9 20.34 -8.67 9.69
CA ILE A 9 19.88 -7.28 9.86
C ILE A 9 20.97 -6.40 10.50
N ILE A 10 21.80 -6.96 11.38
CA ILE A 10 22.90 -6.23 12.04
C ILE A 10 23.96 -5.77 11.03
N HIS A 11 24.04 -6.38 9.86
CA HIS A 11 24.98 -6.01 8.80
C HIS A 11 24.39 -5.08 7.71
N MET A 12 23.13 -4.64 7.86
CA MET A 12 22.57 -3.64 6.93
C MET A 12 23.14 -2.26 7.25
N SER A 13 23.77 -1.65 6.28
CA SER A 13 24.18 -0.25 6.37
C SER A 13 23.11 0.64 5.74
N PHE A 14 22.49 1.48 6.56
CA PHE A 14 21.58 2.53 6.10
C PHE A 14 22.35 3.81 5.65
N ASP A 15 23.66 3.83 5.82
CA ASP A 15 24.52 4.95 5.40
C ASP A 15 24.99 4.83 3.94
N LYS A 16 24.82 3.63 3.35
CA LYS A 16 25.20 3.40 1.96
C LYS A 16 24.20 4.05 1.02
N ILE A 17 24.64 5.07 0.31
CA ILE A 17 23.87 5.71 -0.74
C ILE A 17 23.83 4.79 -1.97
N ILE A 18 22.63 4.51 -2.45
CA ILE A 18 22.39 3.75 -3.68
C ILE A 18 21.79 4.69 -4.71
N ASP A 19 22.54 4.94 -5.78
CA ASP A 19 22.03 5.77 -6.88
C ASP A 19 20.97 4.95 -7.67
N ARG A 20 19.77 5.47 -7.71
CA ARG A 20 18.63 4.86 -8.41
C ARG A 20 18.24 5.59 -9.69
N ARG A 21 18.97 6.63 -10.06
CA ARG A 21 18.75 7.36 -11.32
C ARG A 21 19.13 6.47 -12.50
N GLY A 22 18.34 6.49 -13.54
CA GLY A 22 18.52 5.63 -14.72
C GLY A 22 18.21 4.15 -14.50
N SER A 23 17.62 3.77 -13.35
CA SER A 23 17.25 2.39 -13.02
C SER A 23 15.78 2.05 -13.32
N HIS A 24 15.09 2.91 -14.03
CA HIS A 24 13.63 2.87 -14.23
C HIS A 24 12.81 3.02 -12.93
N ALA A 25 13.43 3.55 -11.88
CA ALA A 25 12.74 3.90 -10.65
C ALA A 25 11.88 5.15 -10.85
N ALA A 26 10.56 5.00 -10.88
CA ALA A 26 9.64 6.12 -11.12
C ALA A 26 9.90 7.30 -10.16
N LYS A 27 10.24 7.02 -8.91
CA LYS A 27 10.58 8.00 -7.88
C LYS A 27 11.65 9.00 -8.32
N TRP A 28 12.66 8.52 -9.03
CA TRP A 28 13.82 9.31 -9.48
C TRP A 28 13.72 9.70 -10.95
N ASP A 29 13.43 8.75 -11.84
CA ASP A 29 13.50 8.97 -13.29
C ASP A 29 12.31 9.78 -13.83
N LYS A 30 11.22 9.89 -13.05
CA LYS A 30 10.07 10.74 -13.38
C LYS A 30 9.94 12.00 -12.53
N LEU A 31 10.93 12.29 -11.69
CA LEU A 31 10.88 13.43 -10.76
C LEU A 31 10.64 14.75 -11.50
N ILE A 32 11.40 15.00 -12.56
CA ILE A 32 11.24 16.23 -13.36
C ILE A 32 9.85 16.32 -14.02
N GLN A 33 9.33 15.20 -14.49
CA GLN A 33 8.02 15.17 -15.16
C GLN A 33 6.88 15.54 -14.21
N PHE A 34 6.94 15.08 -12.95
CA PHE A 34 5.85 15.25 -11.99
C PHE A 34 6.00 16.48 -11.08
N SER A 35 7.22 16.93 -10.83
CA SER A 35 7.49 18.04 -9.91
C SER A 35 8.23 19.23 -10.53
N GLY A 36 8.75 19.09 -11.76
CA GLY A 36 9.61 20.09 -12.38
C GLY A 36 11.01 20.17 -11.76
N VAL A 37 11.33 19.32 -10.77
CA VAL A 37 12.60 19.32 -10.06
C VAL A 37 13.55 18.31 -10.69
N SER A 38 14.79 18.75 -10.96
CA SER A 38 15.84 17.86 -11.49
C SER A 38 16.21 16.77 -10.47
N PRO A 39 16.37 15.51 -10.87
CA PRO A 39 16.86 14.44 -9.99
C PRO A 39 18.33 14.65 -9.55
N GLU A 40 19.07 15.58 -10.17
CA GLU A 40 20.43 15.91 -9.76
C GLU A 40 20.48 16.76 -8.50
N THR A 41 19.45 17.57 -8.29
CA THR A 41 19.40 18.56 -7.19
C THR A 41 18.22 18.35 -6.24
N GLY A 42 17.26 17.52 -6.63
CA GLY A 42 16.04 17.27 -5.86
C GLY A 42 16.05 15.94 -5.15
N LEU A 43 15.11 15.79 -4.21
CA LEU A 43 14.84 14.56 -3.49
C LEU A 43 13.48 13.99 -3.90
N GLY A 44 13.46 12.75 -4.34
CA GLY A 44 12.22 12.03 -4.67
C GLY A 44 11.51 11.56 -3.41
N MET A 45 10.46 12.26 -2.97
CA MET A 45 9.68 11.91 -1.77
C MET A 45 8.20 11.62 -2.07
N TRP A 46 7.83 11.47 -3.32
CA TRP A 46 6.44 11.30 -3.76
C TRP A 46 6.01 9.85 -3.98
N VAL A 47 6.95 8.92 -4.08
CA VAL A 47 6.70 7.47 -4.14
C VAL A 47 7.24 6.83 -2.87
N ALA A 48 6.46 5.93 -2.27
CA ALA A 48 6.77 5.35 -0.96
C ALA A 48 7.78 4.18 -1.00
N ASP A 49 8.35 3.84 -2.15
CA ASP A 49 9.37 2.81 -2.23
C ASP A 49 10.67 3.24 -1.53
N SER A 50 11.31 2.28 -0.86
CA SER A 50 12.53 2.51 -0.10
C SER A 50 13.73 2.76 -1.02
N ASP A 51 14.63 3.66 -0.62
CA ASP A 51 15.94 3.87 -1.26
C ASP A 51 17.06 3.05 -0.61
N TYR A 52 16.73 2.27 0.41
CA TYR A 52 17.65 1.34 1.05
C TYR A 52 17.63 -0.04 0.38
N ALA A 53 18.77 -0.72 0.42
CA ALA A 53 18.85 -2.11 -0.05
C ALA A 53 17.89 -3.02 0.74
N SER A 54 17.29 -3.97 0.03
CA SER A 54 16.51 -5.02 0.68
C SER A 54 17.42 -5.90 1.56
N PRO A 55 16.90 -6.49 2.64
CA PRO A 55 17.64 -7.46 3.44
C PRO A 55 18.25 -8.57 2.59
N PRO A 56 19.48 -9.03 2.90
CA PRO A 56 20.17 -10.07 2.13
C PRO A 56 19.32 -11.33 1.94
N CYS A 57 18.59 -11.77 2.96
CA CYS A 57 17.74 -12.95 2.90
C CYS A 57 16.67 -12.87 1.79
N ILE A 58 16.13 -11.69 1.52
CA ILE A 58 15.17 -11.48 0.43
C ILE A 58 15.88 -11.60 -0.92
N THR A 59 17.03 -10.95 -1.05
CA THR A 59 17.81 -10.98 -2.30
C THR A 59 18.33 -12.40 -2.61
N GLU A 60 18.75 -13.14 -1.60
CA GLU A 60 19.19 -14.53 -1.73
C GLU A 60 18.05 -15.47 -2.15
N ALA A 61 16.87 -15.34 -1.56
CA ALA A 61 15.69 -16.11 -1.95
C ALA A 61 15.28 -15.83 -3.40
N LEU A 62 15.30 -14.55 -3.82
CA LEU A 62 15.02 -14.19 -5.21
C LEU A 62 16.05 -14.73 -6.19
N ARG A 63 17.34 -14.71 -5.83
CA ARG A 63 18.40 -15.31 -6.66
C ARG A 63 18.21 -16.80 -6.82
N ALA A 64 17.98 -17.52 -5.73
CA ALA A 64 17.74 -18.97 -5.76
C ALA A 64 16.55 -19.32 -6.66
N TYR A 65 15.48 -18.55 -6.63
CA TYR A 65 14.34 -18.72 -7.52
C TYR A 65 14.70 -18.42 -8.99
N THR A 66 15.49 -17.36 -9.22
CA THR A 66 15.96 -16.99 -10.56
C THR A 66 16.88 -18.05 -11.15
N ASP A 67 17.80 -18.60 -10.34
CA ASP A 67 18.74 -19.65 -10.75
C ASP A 67 18.04 -20.98 -11.13
N HIS A 68 16.85 -21.21 -10.56
CA HIS A 68 15.98 -22.33 -10.97
C HIS A 68 15.50 -22.19 -12.44
N ALA A 69 15.38 -20.97 -12.96
CA ALA A 69 15.14 -20.62 -14.35
C ALA A 69 13.83 -21.17 -14.97
N ILE A 70 12.90 -21.69 -14.18
CA ILE A 70 11.59 -22.14 -14.64
C ILE A 70 10.50 -21.35 -13.88
N TYR A 71 9.80 -20.50 -14.59
CA TYR A 71 8.81 -19.57 -14.05
C TYR A 71 7.40 -20.06 -14.39
N GLY A 72 7.01 -21.17 -13.78
CA GLY A 72 5.70 -21.78 -13.97
C GLY A 72 4.64 -21.27 -12.97
N TYR A 73 3.55 -22.00 -12.90
CA TYR A 73 2.52 -21.73 -11.90
C TYR A 73 3.03 -22.07 -10.49
N GLY A 74 2.97 -21.09 -9.57
CA GLY A 74 3.25 -21.31 -8.17
C GLY A 74 2.10 -22.04 -7.48
N PHE A 75 2.43 -22.89 -6.51
CA PHE A 75 1.44 -23.67 -5.77
C PHE A 75 1.52 -23.48 -4.24
N ASP A 76 2.66 -23.12 -3.67
CA ASP A 76 2.77 -22.99 -2.21
C ASP A 76 2.15 -21.69 -1.71
N ASP A 77 0.87 -21.77 -1.38
CA ASP A 77 0.12 -20.71 -0.72
C ASP A 77 0.14 -20.85 0.82
N GLU A 78 0.43 -22.05 1.34
CA GLU A 78 0.35 -22.35 2.77
C GLU A 78 1.46 -21.65 3.56
N GLY A 79 2.69 -21.70 3.09
CA GLY A 79 3.82 -21.00 3.70
C GLY A 79 3.64 -19.49 3.69
N TYR A 80 3.14 -18.94 2.59
CA TYR A 80 2.84 -17.53 2.44
C TYR A 80 1.74 -17.07 3.42
N ARG A 81 0.60 -17.77 3.48
CA ARG A 81 -0.51 -17.44 4.38
C ARG A 81 -0.09 -17.56 5.85
N SER A 82 0.63 -18.61 6.21
CA SER A 82 1.19 -18.80 7.56
C SER A 82 2.11 -17.66 7.97
N ALA A 83 2.96 -17.17 7.06
CA ALA A 83 3.84 -16.03 7.32
C ALA A 83 3.04 -14.76 7.58
N ILE A 84 1.96 -14.50 6.82
CA ILE A 84 1.06 -13.36 7.04
C ILE A 84 0.38 -13.47 8.41
N CYS A 85 -0.21 -14.63 8.74
CA CYS A 85 -0.86 -14.84 10.04
C CYS A 85 0.11 -14.61 11.21
N THR A 86 1.33 -15.14 11.09
CA THR A 86 2.39 -14.94 12.10
C THR A 86 2.76 -13.47 12.24
N TRP A 87 2.90 -12.76 11.13
CA TRP A 87 3.22 -11.33 11.14
C TRP A 87 2.12 -10.51 11.84
N GLN A 88 0.85 -10.72 11.47
CA GLN A 88 -0.28 -10.00 12.04
C GLN A 88 -0.41 -10.25 13.54
N ALA A 89 -0.30 -11.51 13.97
CA ALA A 89 -0.36 -11.85 15.38
C ALA A 89 0.78 -11.21 16.19
N ARG A 90 2.01 -11.27 15.66
CA ARG A 90 3.20 -10.80 16.37
C ARG A 90 3.35 -9.28 16.38
N ARG A 91 3.02 -8.59 15.27
CA ARG A 91 3.25 -7.15 15.12
C ARG A 91 2.06 -6.29 15.50
N HIS A 92 0.86 -6.84 15.36
CA HIS A 92 -0.38 -6.09 15.53
C HIS A 92 -1.33 -6.72 16.56
N SER A 93 -0.91 -7.82 17.21
CA SER A 93 -1.76 -8.58 18.15
C SER A 93 -3.10 -9.00 17.53
N TRP A 94 -3.11 -9.16 16.21
CA TRP A 94 -4.29 -9.51 15.43
C TRP A 94 -4.18 -10.94 14.91
N LYS A 95 -5.00 -11.83 15.47
CA LYS A 95 -5.10 -13.22 15.03
C LYS A 95 -6.07 -13.30 13.87
N ILE A 96 -5.59 -13.78 12.73
CA ILE A 96 -6.37 -14.02 11.53
C ILE A 96 -6.22 -15.48 11.11
N GLU A 97 -7.22 -15.99 10.40
CA GLU A 97 -7.19 -17.34 9.83
C GLU A 97 -6.65 -17.30 8.39
N PRO A 98 -5.92 -18.34 7.95
CA PRO A 98 -5.37 -18.40 6.59
C PRO A 98 -6.43 -18.23 5.49
N ASP A 99 -7.63 -18.74 5.71
CA ASP A 99 -8.74 -18.67 4.74
C ASP A 99 -9.34 -17.27 4.58
N TRP A 100 -9.00 -16.34 5.47
CA TRP A 100 -9.42 -14.94 5.33
C TRP A 100 -8.52 -14.15 4.37
N ILE A 101 -7.42 -14.75 3.93
CA ILE A 101 -6.42 -14.09 3.09
C ILE A 101 -6.76 -14.34 1.63
N ILE A 102 -6.99 -13.27 0.89
CA ILE A 102 -7.17 -13.28 -0.56
C ILE A 102 -6.03 -12.50 -1.19
N SER A 103 -5.24 -13.16 -2.01
CA SER A 103 -4.12 -12.55 -2.72
C SER A 103 -4.57 -11.91 -4.02
N THR A 104 -4.10 -10.70 -4.28
CA THR A 104 -4.37 -9.95 -5.50
C THR A 104 -3.09 -9.33 -6.06
N GLN A 105 -3.13 -8.85 -7.28
CA GLN A 105 -2.00 -8.13 -7.91
C GLN A 105 -1.92 -6.67 -7.39
N GLY A 106 -1.79 -6.53 -6.08
CA GLY A 106 -1.75 -5.27 -5.37
C GLY A 106 -3.12 -4.74 -4.96
N LEU A 107 -3.14 -3.86 -3.94
CA LEU A 107 -4.38 -3.32 -3.35
C LEU A 107 -5.24 -2.55 -4.35
N GLY A 108 -4.63 -1.93 -5.35
CA GLY A 108 -5.39 -1.24 -6.39
C GLY A 108 -6.30 -2.17 -7.19
N HIS A 109 -5.86 -3.41 -7.44
CA HIS A 109 -6.67 -4.45 -8.07
C HIS A 109 -7.74 -4.96 -7.10
N ALA A 110 -7.36 -5.21 -5.83
CA ALA A 110 -8.33 -5.61 -4.80
C ALA A 110 -9.50 -4.62 -4.66
N ILE A 111 -9.22 -3.32 -4.65
CA ILE A 111 -10.24 -2.27 -4.58
C ILE A 111 -11.21 -2.38 -5.76
N ALA A 112 -10.72 -2.55 -6.97
CA ALA A 112 -11.57 -2.70 -8.14
C ALA A 112 -12.47 -3.94 -8.04
N MET A 113 -11.91 -5.07 -7.64
CA MET A 113 -12.69 -6.31 -7.43
C MET A 113 -13.76 -6.14 -6.34
N ILE A 114 -13.46 -5.42 -5.25
CA ILE A 114 -14.41 -5.12 -4.18
C ILE A 114 -15.55 -4.24 -4.73
N PHE A 115 -15.24 -3.25 -5.55
CA PHE A 115 -16.28 -2.42 -6.16
C PHE A 115 -17.25 -3.26 -7.00
N ASP A 116 -16.72 -4.17 -7.82
CA ASP A 116 -17.54 -5.01 -8.68
C ASP A 116 -18.34 -6.06 -7.90
N ALA A 117 -17.77 -6.58 -6.82
CA ALA A 117 -18.43 -7.61 -5.99
C ALA A 117 -19.52 -7.04 -5.06
N PHE A 118 -19.36 -5.80 -4.58
CA PHE A 118 -20.18 -5.26 -3.48
C PHE A 118 -20.94 -3.99 -3.83
N SER A 119 -20.89 -3.52 -5.07
CA SER A 119 -21.63 -2.31 -5.48
C SER A 119 -22.01 -2.34 -6.95
N GLU A 120 -23.10 -1.67 -7.27
CA GLU A 120 -23.54 -1.43 -8.64
C GLU A 120 -22.91 -0.14 -9.21
N ILE A 121 -22.93 0.00 -10.53
CA ILE A 121 -22.55 1.24 -11.20
C ILE A 121 -23.36 2.41 -10.63
N GLY A 122 -22.70 3.53 -10.36
CA GLY A 122 -23.31 4.71 -9.75
C GLY A 122 -23.42 4.70 -8.23
N ALA A 123 -23.15 3.53 -7.58
CA ALA A 123 -23.15 3.45 -6.12
C ALA A 123 -22.11 4.39 -5.50
N GLY A 124 -22.39 4.90 -4.31
CA GLY A 124 -21.46 5.74 -3.55
C GLY A 124 -20.33 4.94 -2.92
N VAL A 125 -19.10 5.43 -3.10
CA VAL A 125 -17.91 4.96 -2.39
C VAL A 125 -17.40 6.11 -1.54
N CYS A 126 -17.41 5.91 -0.23
CA CYS A 126 -17.05 6.92 0.76
C CYS A 126 -15.59 6.78 1.17
N PHE A 127 -14.89 7.90 1.37
CA PHE A 127 -13.56 7.94 1.95
C PHE A 127 -13.26 9.33 2.54
N PHE A 128 -12.40 9.37 3.55
CA PHE A 128 -12.01 10.61 4.22
C PHE A 128 -10.91 11.34 3.43
N THR A 129 -11.01 12.66 3.32
CA THR A 129 -10.04 13.50 2.60
C THR A 129 -9.35 14.49 3.56
N PRO A 130 -8.06 14.88 3.31
CA PRO A 130 -7.23 14.44 2.19
C PRO A 130 -6.86 12.95 2.25
N VAL A 131 -6.77 12.29 1.10
CA VAL A 131 -6.44 10.87 1.02
C VAL A 131 -5.60 10.58 -0.22
N TYR A 132 -5.03 9.40 -0.28
CA TYR A 132 -4.33 8.91 -1.46
C TYR A 132 -5.21 9.03 -2.71
N HIS A 133 -4.74 9.79 -3.68
CA HIS A 133 -5.50 10.21 -4.86
C HIS A 133 -6.07 9.05 -5.69
N GLU A 134 -5.44 7.87 -5.63
CA GLU A 134 -5.92 6.68 -6.33
C GLU A 134 -7.30 6.20 -5.87
N PHE A 135 -7.70 6.50 -4.64
CA PHE A 135 -9.04 6.13 -4.17
C PHE A 135 -10.12 6.78 -5.03
N ARG A 136 -9.98 8.09 -5.25
CA ARG A 136 -10.90 8.84 -6.11
C ARG A 136 -10.84 8.38 -7.57
N LEU A 137 -9.61 8.20 -8.09
CA LEU A 137 -9.42 7.78 -9.48
C LEU A 137 -9.99 6.39 -9.74
N LYS A 138 -9.78 5.43 -8.83
CA LYS A 138 -10.33 4.08 -8.97
C LYS A 138 -11.85 4.05 -8.86
N THR A 139 -12.40 4.85 -7.95
CA THR A 139 -13.85 5.01 -7.81
C THR A 139 -14.48 5.50 -9.12
N LEU A 140 -13.90 6.53 -9.71
CA LEU A 140 -14.39 7.08 -10.98
C LEU A 140 -14.21 6.12 -12.16
N ARG A 141 -13.04 5.44 -12.25
CA ARG A 141 -12.77 4.46 -13.32
C ARG A 141 -13.69 3.24 -13.25
N ALA A 142 -14.13 2.91 -12.05
CA ALA A 142 -15.12 1.87 -11.84
C ALA A 142 -16.58 2.37 -11.99
N GLU A 143 -16.78 3.57 -12.48
CA GLU A 143 -18.09 4.20 -12.64
C GLU A 143 -18.92 4.27 -11.35
N ARG A 144 -18.24 4.37 -10.19
CA ARG A 144 -18.85 4.61 -8.89
C ARG A 144 -18.73 6.10 -8.54
N ARG A 145 -19.60 6.58 -7.67
CA ARG A 145 -19.66 7.99 -7.26
C ARG A 145 -18.80 8.22 -6.02
N PRO A 146 -17.75 9.06 -6.08
CA PRO A 146 -17.00 9.43 -4.87
C PRO A 146 -17.87 10.21 -3.89
N VAL A 147 -17.83 9.80 -2.62
CA VAL A 147 -18.42 10.51 -1.47
C VAL A 147 -17.26 10.88 -0.56
N GLU A 148 -16.78 12.10 -0.73
CA GLU A 148 -15.62 12.62 -0.02
C GLU A 148 -16.04 13.25 1.30
N LEU A 149 -15.45 12.77 2.40
CA LEU A 149 -15.67 13.28 3.75
C LEU A 149 -14.42 14.03 4.20
N PRO A 150 -14.45 15.38 4.22
CA PRO A 150 -13.31 16.14 4.71
C PRO A 150 -13.04 15.84 6.18
N LEU A 151 -11.77 15.55 6.50
CA LEU A 151 -11.30 15.50 7.87
C LEU A 151 -11.28 16.93 8.44
N ALA A 152 -11.77 17.11 9.65
CA ALA A 152 -11.66 18.37 10.37
C ALA A 152 -10.22 18.60 10.84
N LEU A 153 -9.77 19.85 10.83
CA LEU A 153 -8.51 20.24 11.44
C LEU A 153 -8.78 20.81 12.82
N VAL A 154 -8.39 20.09 13.86
CA VAL A 154 -8.56 20.47 15.25
C VAL A 154 -7.19 20.48 15.92
N ASP A 155 -6.78 21.62 16.45
CA ASP A 155 -5.46 21.81 17.09
C ASP A 155 -4.29 21.27 16.21
N ASP A 156 -4.28 21.67 14.95
CA ASP A 156 -3.31 21.26 13.92
C ASP A 156 -3.26 19.73 13.66
N ARG A 157 -4.32 19.02 14.03
CA ARG A 157 -4.45 17.58 13.79
C ARG A 157 -5.72 17.26 13.03
N TYR A 158 -5.61 16.36 12.07
CA TYR A 158 -6.79 15.83 11.41
C TYR A 158 -7.63 14.98 12.37
N ALA A 159 -8.93 15.20 12.38
CA ALA A 159 -9.91 14.48 13.17
C ALA A 159 -11.07 14.02 12.29
N LEU A 160 -11.69 12.90 12.67
CA LEU A 160 -12.93 12.45 12.06
C LEU A 160 -14.10 13.25 12.62
N ASP A 161 -14.92 13.79 11.72
CA ASP A 161 -16.23 14.33 12.04
C ASP A 161 -17.26 13.23 11.81
N PHE A 162 -17.67 12.56 12.88
CA PHE A 162 -18.59 11.41 12.81
C PHE A 162 -20.00 11.85 12.44
N ASP A 163 -20.44 13.03 12.86
CA ASP A 163 -21.78 13.53 12.56
C ASP A 163 -21.89 13.88 11.06
N ALA A 164 -20.86 14.54 10.53
CA ALA A 164 -20.79 14.81 9.09
C ALA A 164 -20.65 13.52 8.26
N ALA A 165 -19.90 12.53 8.77
CA ALA A 165 -19.77 11.25 8.13
C ALA A 165 -21.12 10.50 8.08
N GLU A 166 -21.84 10.43 9.20
CA GLU A 166 -23.15 9.79 9.28
C GLU A 166 -24.17 10.46 8.34
N ALA A 167 -24.20 11.78 8.32
CA ALA A 167 -25.06 12.54 7.43
C ALA A 167 -24.81 12.27 5.94
N ALA A 168 -23.54 12.00 5.56
CA ALA A 168 -23.17 11.71 4.18
C ALA A 168 -23.40 10.22 3.79
N LEU A 169 -23.50 9.32 4.76
CA LEU A 169 -23.74 7.89 4.55
C LEU A 169 -25.22 7.61 4.26
N GLY A 170 -25.73 8.15 3.16
CA GLY A 170 -27.08 7.84 2.67
C GLY A 170 -27.19 6.43 2.06
N PRO A 171 -28.42 5.98 1.76
CA PRO A 171 -28.70 4.59 1.30
C PRO A 171 -27.98 4.21 -0.01
N GLY A 172 -27.53 5.20 -0.77
CA GLY A 172 -26.77 4.99 -2.01
C GLY A 172 -25.27 4.75 -1.81
N VAL A 173 -24.72 4.92 -0.59
CA VAL A 173 -23.33 4.62 -0.27
C VAL A 173 -23.21 3.14 0.12
N LYS A 174 -22.36 2.41 -0.59
CA LYS A 174 -22.22 0.96 -0.42
C LYS A 174 -20.85 0.54 0.11
N ILE A 175 -19.83 1.36 -0.08
CA ILE A 175 -18.46 1.03 0.29
C ILE A 175 -17.84 2.19 1.04
N LEU A 176 -17.13 1.89 2.13
CA LEU A 176 -16.23 2.78 2.81
C LEU A 176 -14.78 2.33 2.56
N LEU A 177 -13.97 3.18 1.91
CA LEU A 177 -12.53 3.00 1.84
C LEU A 177 -11.88 3.72 3.02
N PHE A 178 -11.46 2.95 4.01
CA PHE A 178 -10.82 3.47 5.21
C PHE A 178 -9.31 3.27 5.14
N CYS A 179 -8.57 4.38 5.13
CA CYS A 179 -7.10 4.38 5.11
C CYS A 179 -6.56 4.60 6.52
N SER A 180 -5.90 3.58 7.09
CA SER A 180 -5.28 3.67 8.42
C SER A 180 -3.96 2.88 8.45
N PRO A 181 -2.84 3.51 8.82
CA PRO A 181 -2.65 4.95 9.03
C PRO A 181 -3.04 5.78 7.81
N GLN A 182 -3.64 6.95 8.05
CA GLN A 182 -4.16 7.80 6.97
C GLN A 182 -3.02 8.36 6.11
N ASN A 183 -3.10 8.18 4.80
CA ASN A 183 -2.22 8.80 3.82
C ASN A 183 -2.96 9.98 3.16
N PRO A 184 -2.47 11.24 3.23
CA PRO A 184 -1.10 11.62 3.59
C PRO A 184 -0.90 12.11 5.04
N SER A 185 -1.92 12.19 5.87
CA SER A 185 -1.82 12.83 7.20
C SER A 185 -0.99 12.04 8.22
N GLY A 186 -0.81 10.74 8.03
CA GLY A 186 -0.10 9.86 8.96
C GLY A 186 -0.92 9.51 10.23
N ARG A 187 -2.19 9.85 10.29
CA ARG A 187 -3.05 9.62 11.45
C ARG A 187 -3.77 8.28 11.40
#